data_53d053cff1eeae301376c9e866aed6db
#
_entry.id   53d053cff1eeae301376c9e866aed6db
#
_cell.length_a   1.000
_cell.length_b   1.000
_cell.length_c   1.000
_cell.angle_alpha   90.00
_cell.angle_beta   90.00
_cell.angle_gamma   90.00
#
_symmetry.space_group_name_H-M   'P 1'
#
loop_
_entity.id
_entity.type
_entity.pdbx_description
1 polymer ?
#
loop_
_entity_poly.entity_id
_entity_poly.type
_entity_poly.pdbx_seq_one_letter_code
_entity_poly.pdbx_strand_id
1 'polypeptide(L)'
;MQAKSLSSRSRLVGASLACAVFTAALIYIPARSHVAAQQARAPRPASPFTQPDPIDFNDHDGWTQIFDGKTLNGWDGTPDVWHVEDGAIVGVSTTQHPSGTTNIIWRGGEPANFKLKVEMKLEGAGANGGIQYRSLNVPPRPRVIPPERLAQMTDEQKQRMKQGEALAQKYAKWNIQGYQADFDYNNTYTGQLYEQGTPRGIVAWRGQMVETEAGKPHRLLATLGSSDDLKAFIKPGEWNQYEVIADGNTLVHIINGHVMSILIDTDPKYAQSKGLIAFEIEGGGDLKISHRNVWLKKLP
;
A
#
# COMPACT_ATOMS: atom_id res chain seq x y z
N MET A 1 -11.45 -51.21 -34.63
CA MET A 1 -12.17 -51.02 -35.91
C MET A 1 -11.75 -49.69 -36.47
N GLN A 2 -10.86 -49.81 -37.34
CA GLN A 2 -10.72 -49.30 -38.70
C GLN A 2 -10.47 -47.81 -38.86
N ALA A 3 -9.24 -47.60 -39.23
CA ALA A 3 -8.63 -46.51 -39.95
C ALA A 3 -9.30 -46.28 -41.33
N LYS A 4 -9.20 -45.05 -41.87
CA LYS A 4 -9.05 -44.77 -43.31
C LYS A 4 -8.28 -43.47 -43.52
N SER A 5 -7.13 -43.61 -43.98
CA SER A 5 -6.19 -43.00 -44.88
C SER A 5 -6.79 -42.75 -46.28
N LEU A 6 -6.34 -41.66 -46.94
CA LEU A 6 -6.23 -41.44 -48.37
C LEU A 6 -5.48 -40.10 -48.53
N SER A 7 -4.23 -40.04 -48.88
CA SER A 7 -3.43 -40.27 -50.08
C SER A 7 -3.82 -39.35 -51.26
N SER A 8 -2.85 -38.44 -51.55
CA SER A 8 -2.10 -38.15 -52.77
C SER A 8 -2.85 -37.69 -54.02
N ARG A 9 -2.32 -36.66 -54.67
CA ARG A 9 -1.63 -36.79 -55.98
C ARG A 9 -1.10 -35.46 -56.48
N SER A 10 0.18 -35.52 -56.83
CA SER A 10 0.96 -34.61 -57.64
C SER A 10 0.38 -34.47 -59.04
N ARG A 11 0.47 -33.28 -59.65
CA ARG A 11 0.62 -33.14 -61.07
C ARG A 11 1.64 -32.04 -61.43
N LEU A 12 2.77 -32.43 -61.88
CA LEU A 12 3.68 -31.62 -62.69
C LEU A 12 3.02 -31.37 -64.07
N VAL A 13 3.09 -30.16 -64.57
CA VAL A 13 3.04 -29.84 -65.97
C VAL A 13 4.10 -28.77 -66.23
N GLY A 14 5.09 -29.15 -67.01
CA GLY A 14 6.10 -28.22 -67.50
C GLY A 14 5.58 -27.53 -68.76
N ALA A 15 6.07 -26.36 -69.06
CA ALA A 15 6.19 -25.81 -70.38
C ALA A 15 7.02 -24.52 -70.36
N SER A 16 8.15 -24.64 -71.01
CA SER A 16 8.71 -23.80 -72.13
C SER A 16 9.20 -22.38 -71.78
N LEU A 17 10.51 -22.28 -71.92
CA LEU A 17 11.29 -21.06 -72.09
C LEU A 17 10.80 -20.21 -73.28
N ALA A 18 10.64 -18.92 -73.01
CA ALA A 18 10.73 -17.87 -73.99
C ALA A 18 11.65 -16.77 -73.48
N CYS A 19 12.86 -16.72 -74.03
CA CYS A 19 13.81 -15.63 -73.83
C CYS A 19 13.27 -14.35 -74.51
N ALA A 20 12.91 -13.35 -73.70
CA ALA A 20 12.74 -11.98 -74.18
C ALA A 20 13.90 -11.15 -73.62
N VAL A 21 14.80 -10.76 -74.46
CA VAL A 21 15.88 -9.83 -74.18
C VAL A 21 15.26 -8.40 -74.02
N PHE A 22 15.09 -7.92 -72.81
CA PHE A 22 14.78 -6.50 -72.58
C PHE A 22 16.09 -5.77 -72.22
N THR A 23 16.54 -4.94 -73.16
CA THR A 23 17.57 -3.93 -72.91
C THR A 23 17.03 -2.91 -71.94
N ALA A 24 17.44 -3.01 -70.69
CA ALA A 24 17.12 -1.99 -69.66
C ALA A 24 18.04 -0.78 -69.87
N ALA A 25 17.46 0.31 -70.35
CA ALA A 25 18.11 1.63 -70.26
C ALA A 25 18.14 2.05 -68.82
N LEU A 26 19.33 2.09 -68.20
CA LEU A 26 19.57 2.65 -66.91
C LEU A 26 19.36 4.17 -66.98
N ILE A 27 18.18 4.63 -66.56
CA ILE A 27 17.96 6.03 -66.27
C ILE A 27 18.61 6.32 -64.91
N TYR A 28 19.77 6.97 -64.93
CA TYR A 28 20.45 7.45 -63.75
C TYR A 28 19.66 8.67 -63.21
N ILE A 29 18.83 8.45 -62.17
CA ILE A 29 18.18 9.51 -61.42
C ILE A 29 19.13 9.88 -60.30
N PRO A 30 19.70 11.08 -60.28
CA PRO A 30 20.53 11.49 -59.17
C PRO A 30 19.68 11.59 -57.93
N ALA A 31 19.99 10.79 -56.89
CA ALA A 31 19.39 10.89 -55.58
C ALA A 31 19.69 12.31 -55.02
N ARG A 32 18.73 13.18 -55.07
CA ARG A 32 18.77 14.46 -54.32
C ARG A 32 18.69 14.09 -52.86
N SER A 33 19.84 14.09 -52.20
CA SER A 33 19.92 14.06 -50.74
C SER A 33 19.25 15.32 -50.21
N HIS A 34 17.98 15.21 -49.86
CA HIS A 34 17.38 16.22 -49.01
C HIS A 34 17.99 16.05 -47.61
N VAL A 35 19.16 16.66 -47.39
CA VAL A 35 19.62 16.99 -46.06
C VAL A 35 18.63 18.06 -45.58
N ALA A 36 17.58 17.61 -44.91
CA ALA A 36 16.74 18.49 -44.14
C ALA A 36 17.67 19.08 -43.09
N ALA A 37 18.08 20.34 -43.30
CA ALA A 37 18.74 21.13 -42.28
C ALA A 37 17.79 21.13 -41.09
N GLN A 38 18.14 20.37 -40.06
CA GLN A 38 17.51 20.44 -38.76
C GLN A 38 17.79 21.86 -38.27
N GLN A 39 16.85 22.78 -38.55
CA GLN A 39 16.90 24.10 -37.93
C GLN A 39 16.92 23.85 -36.45
N ALA A 40 18.06 24.15 -35.80
CA ALA A 40 18.19 24.14 -34.37
C ALA A 40 17.02 25.00 -33.83
N ARG A 41 16.05 24.34 -33.21
CA ARG A 41 14.96 25.04 -32.53
C ARG A 41 15.61 25.99 -31.55
N ALA A 42 15.31 27.29 -31.66
CA ALA A 42 15.71 28.24 -30.66
C ALA A 42 15.40 27.70 -29.26
N PRO A 43 16.29 27.79 -28.28
CA PRO A 43 16.02 27.31 -26.94
C PRO A 43 14.69 27.91 -26.48
N ARG A 44 13.75 27.04 -26.05
CA ARG A 44 12.51 27.51 -25.45
C ARG A 44 12.86 28.43 -24.29
N PRO A 45 12.21 29.58 -24.17
CA PRO A 45 12.39 30.42 -22.97
C PRO A 45 12.12 29.52 -21.75
N ALA A 46 12.94 29.64 -20.71
CA ALA A 46 12.74 28.89 -19.47
C ALA A 46 11.29 29.09 -19.01
N SER A 47 10.62 27.97 -18.68
CA SER A 47 9.26 28.05 -18.14
C SER A 47 9.28 28.94 -16.90
N PRO A 48 8.36 29.90 -16.75
CA PRO A 48 8.24 30.66 -15.51
C PRO A 48 7.81 29.78 -14.32
N PHE A 49 7.45 28.52 -14.56
CA PHE A 49 7.09 27.54 -13.55
C PHE A 49 8.25 26.56 -13.38
N THR A 50 8.82 26.53 -12.19
CA THR A 50 9.75 25.47 -11.75
C THR A 50 8.93 24.29 -11.27
N GLN A 51 9.32 23.08 -11.71
CA GLN A 51 8.79 21.86 -11.12
C GLN A 51 9.33 21.78 -9.68
N PRO A 52 8.47 21.55 -8.67
CA PRO A 52 8.95 21.37 -7.30
C PRO A 52 9.82 20.10 -7.21
N ASP A 53 10.81 20.15 -6.32
CA ASP A 53 11.61 18.99 -6.03
C ASP A 53 10.78 17.88 -5.38
N PRO A 54 11.11 16.60 -5.60
CA PRO A 54 10.51 15.50 -4.86
C PRO A 54 10.69 15.67 -3.35
N ILE A 55 9.75 15.17 -2.57
CA ILE A 55 9.85 15.18 -1.10
C ILE A 55 11.14 14.44 -0.69
N ASP A 56 12.04 15.14 -0.01
CA ASP A 56 13.17 14.52 0.63
C ASP A 56 12.73 13.91 1.96
N PHE A 57 12.71 12.57 2.01
CA PHE A 57 12.36 11.85 3.23
C PHE A 57 13.36 12.12 4.37
N ASN A 58 14.60 12.50 4.04
CA ASN A 58 15.63 12.81 5.02
C ASN A 58 15.62 14.29 5.47
N ASP A 59 14.82 15.14 4.84
CA ASP A 59 14.60 16.50 5.37
C ASP A 59 13.77 16.41 6.65
N HIS A 60 14.39 16.83 7.76
CA HIS A 60 13.78 16.81 9.09
C HIS A 60 13.55 18.23 9.66
N ASP A 61 13.62 19.26 8.84
CA ASP A 61 13.38 20.64 9.31
C ASP A 61 11.93 20.82 9.80
N GLY A 62 11.80 21.19 11.07
CA GLY A 62 10.52 21.31 11.76
C GLY A 62 9.86 19.96 12.12
N TRP A 63 10.58 18.83 12.01
CA TRP A 63 10.13 17.52 12.45
C TRP A 63 10.64 17.17 13.85
N THR A 64 9.88 16.36 14.56
CA THR A 64 10.29 15.78 15.84
C THR A 64 10.46 14.29 15.67
N GLN A 65 11.61 13.75 16.03
CA GLN A 65 11.83 12.32 16.08
C GLN A 65 11.05 11.74 17.28
N ILE A 66 10.16 10.80 17.03
CA ILE A 66 9.32 10.18 18.07
C ILE A 66 9.72 8.74 18.40
N PHE A 67 10.74 8.22 17.74
CA PHE A 67 11.44 6.98 18.08
C PHE A 67 12.95 7.21 17.97
N ASP A 68 13.68 6.96 19.04
CA ASP A 68 15.10 7.26 19.18
C ASP A 68 16.04 6.24 18.50
N GLY A 69 15.49 5.18 17.92
CA GLY A 69 16.25 4.08 17.31
C GLY A 69 16.89 3.12 18.32
N LYS A 70 16.67 3.28 19.62
CA LYS A 70 17.37 2.53 20.67
C LYS A 70 16.46 1.97 21.75
N THR A 71 15.40 2.69 22.11
CA THR A 71 14.53 2.33 23.24
C THR A 71 13.06 2.46 22.85
N LEU A 72 12.19 1.76 23.59
CA LEU A 72 10.73 1.95 23.48
C LEU A 72 10.24 3.08 24.41
N ASN A 73 11.09 4.01 24.84
CA ASN A 73 10.67 5.15 25.64
C ASN A 73 9.58 5.97 24.91
N GLY A 74 8.45 6.17 25.56
CA GLY A 74 7.31 6.85 24.96
C GLY A 74 6.42 5.95 24.10
N TRP A 75 6.74 4.66 23.98
CA TRP A 75 5.96 3.66 23.28
C TRP A 75 5.47 2.59 24.24
N ASP A 76 4.20 2.22 24.15
CA ASP A 76 3.52 1.25 25.03
C ASP A 76 2.95 0.11 24.19
N GLY A 77 3.60 -1.03 24.22
CA GLY A 77 3.22 -2.29 23.58
C GLY A 77 3.57 -3.47 24.47
N THR A 78 3.00 -4.63 24.19
CA THR A 78 3.35 -5.84 24.96
C THR A 78 4.79 -6.30 24.67
N PRO A 79 5.62 -6.55 25.70
CA PRO A 79 6.98 -7.05 25.49
C PRO A 79 7.03 -8.47 24.91
N ASP A 80 5.93 -9.22 24.96
CA ASP A 80 5.81 -10.54 24.32
C ASP A 80 5.90 -10.45 22.79
N VAL A 81 5.62 -9.27 22.20
CA VAL A 81 5.53 -9.06 20.77
C VAL A 81 6.50 -7.98 20.31
N TRP A 82 6.64 -6.87 21.08
CA TRP A 82 7.34 -5.67 20.63
C TRP A 82 8.68 -5.49 21.35
N HIS A 83 9.73 -5.22 20.59
CA HIS A 83 11.07 -4.90 21.07
C HIS A 83 11.82 -3.97 20.12
N VAL A 84 13.03 -3.58 20.45
CA VAL A 84 13.92 -2.87 19.55
C VAL A 84 14.99 -3.82 19.01
N GLU A 85 15.18 -3.83 17.70
CA GLU A 85 16.19 -4.61 17.00
C GLU A 85 16.73 -3.78 15.82
N ASP A 86 18.04 -3.70 15.66
CA ASP A 86 18.73 -3.01 14.55
C ASP A 86 18.22 -1.59 14.25
N GLY A 87 17.93 -0.82 15.31
CA GLY A 87 17.46 0.56 15.17
C GLY A 87 16.00 0.71 14.78
N ALA A 88 15.22 -0.37 14.88
CA ALA A 88 13.80 -0.38 14.56
C ALA A 88 12.93 -0.85 15.74
N ILE A 89 11.70 -0.37 15.82
CA ILE A 89 10.63 -1.00 16.59
C ILE A 89 10.21 -2.24 15.81
N VAL A 90 10.29 -3.40 16.44
CA VAL A 90 10.02 -4.68 15.79
C VAL A 90 8.90 -5.39 16.51
N GLY A 91 7.88 -5.79 15.74
CA GLY A 91 6.84 -6.72 16.17
C GLY A 91 7.09 -8.10 15.58
N VAL A 92 7.02 -9.14 16.42
CA VAL A 92 7.24 -10.53 16.01
C VAL A 92 6.04 -11.38 16.39
N SER A 93 5.64 -12.24 15.47
CA SER A 93 4.69 -13.34 15.69
C SER A 93 5.35 -14.64 15.25
N THR A 94 5.08 -15.71 15.95
CA THR A 94 5.51 -17.06 15.55
C THR A 94 4.33 -18.02 15.65
N THR A 95 4.46 -19.17 15.00
CA THR A 95 3.44 -20.22 15.09
C THR A 95 3.25 -20.70 16.54
N GLN A 96 4.32 -20.68 17.35
CA GLN A 96 4.28 -21.07 18.78
C GLN A 96 3.77 -19.93 19.67
N HIS A 97 4.05 -18.69 19.30
CA HIS A 97 3.66 -17.48 20.02
C HIS A 97 2.99 -16.48 19.07
N PRO A 98 1.74 -16.74 18.67
CA PRO A 98 1.04 -15.86 17.74
C PRO A 98 0.73 -14.52 18.39
N SER A 99 0.98 -13.41 17.66
CA SER A 99 0.66 -12.06 18.12
C SER A 99 -0.86 -11.80 18.12
N GLY A 100 -1.61 -12.47 17.24
CA GLY A 100 -2.94 -11.98 16.89
C GLY A 100 -2.86 -10.57 16.32
N THR A 101 -3.89 -9.76 16.58
CA THR A 101 -3.88 -8.32 16.30
C THR A 101 -3.53 -7.57 17.58
N THR A 102 -2.39 -6.87 17.57
CA THR A 102 -1.97 -6.02 18.71
C THR A 102 -1.15 -4.83 18.22
N ASN A 103 -1.06 -3.81 19.07
CA ASN A 103 -0.41 -2.55 18.69
C ASN A 103 0.68 -2.17 19.68
N ILE A 104 1.65 -1.37 19.21
CA ILE A 104 2.50 -0.55 20.04
C ILE A 104 2.10 0.92 19.87
N ILE A 105 1.72 1.57 20.95
CA ILE A 105 1.08 2.89 20.95
C ILE A 105 2.08 3.95 21.37
N TRP A 106 2.25 4.99 20.58
CA TRP A 106 2.99 6.18 20.98
C TRP A 106 2.20 6.98 22.03
N ARG A 107 2.80 7.24 23.18
CA ARG A 107 2.19 7.94 24.31
C ARG A 107 2.60 9.42 24.40
N GLY A 108 3.29 9.96 23.39
CA GLY A 108 3.72 11.36 23.37
C GLY A 108 2.63 12.39 23.03
N GLY A 109 1.39 11.94 22.80
CA GLY A 109 0.24 12.81 22.59
C GLY A 109 -0.77 12.30 21.56
N GLU A 110 -1.76 13.14 21.29
CA GLU A 110 -2.84 12.88 20.33
C GLU A 110 -2.85 14.00 19.27
N PRO A 111 -1.99 13.92 18.25
CA PRO A 111 -1.92 14.98 17.24
C PRO A 111 -3.22 15.08 16.43
N ALA A 112 -3.61 16.32 16.13
CA ALA A 112 -4.76 16.63 15.28
C ALA A 112 -4.30 16.72 13.81
N ASN A 113 -3.65 17.83 13.45
CA ASN A 113 -3.10 18.01 12.12
C ASN A 113 -1.59 17.70 12.15
N PHE A 114 -1.15 16.83 11.24
CA PHE A 114 0.25 16.40 11.25
C PHE A 114 0.68 15.76 9.92
N LYS A 115 2.00 15.65 9.77
CA LYS A 115 2.65 14.73 8.85
C LYS A 115 3.45 13.71 9.67
N LEU A 116 3.42 12.46 9.28
CA LEU A 116 4.17 11.37 9.90
C LEU A 116 4.99 10.67 8.83
N LYS A 117 6.31 10.53 9.06
CA LYS A 117 7.22 9.74 8.24
C LYS A 117 7.63 8.48 9.00
N VAL A 118 7.59 7.32 8.34
CA VAL A 118 8.00 6.02 8.88
C VAL A 118 8.62 5.20 7.78
N GLU A 119 9.75 4.57 8.02
CA GLU A 119 10.19 3.46 7.18
C GLU A 119 9.66 2.15 7.73
N MET A 120 9.02 1.36 6.87
CA MET A 120 8.40 0.07 7.23
C MET A 120 8.96 -1.08 6.39
N LYS A 121 9.09 -2.25 7.02
CA LYS A 121 9.47 -3.50 6.35
C LYS A 121 8.66 -4.66 6.94
N LEU A 122 8.16 -5.54 6.07
CA LEU A 122 7.47 -6.77 6.45
C LEU A 122 8.25 -7.98 5.96
N GLU A 123 8.33 -9.01 6.81
CA GLU A 123 8.99 -10.27 6.54
C GLU A 123 8.05 -11.42 6.96
N GLY A 124 7.97 -12.46 6.14
CA GLY A 124 7.09 -13.61 6.35
C GLY A 124 5.78 -13.53 5.57
N ALA A 125 5.43 -14.62 4.92
CA ALA A 125 4.18 -14.73 4.17
C ALA A 125 2.98 -14.59 5.11
N GLY A 126 2.11 -13.63 4.84
CA GLY A 126 0.96 -13.33 5.68
C GLY A 126 1.21 -12.25 6.74
N ALA A 127 2.41 -11.62 6.76
CA ALA A 127 2.63 -10.43 7.57
C ALA A 127 1.64 -9.32 7.15
N ASN A 128 0.95 -8.78 8.12
CA ASN A 128 -0.04 -7.72 7.98
C ASN A 128 0.04 -6.79 9.17
N GLY A 129 -0.19 -5.51 8.93
CA GLY A 129 -0.20 -4.46 9.93
C GLY A 129 -0.37 -3.09 9.29
N GLY A 130 0.10 -2.05 9.96
CA GLY A 130 -0.01 -0.71 9.43
C GLY A 130 0.27 0.36 10.46
N ILE A 131 0.07 1.59 10.05
CA ILE A 131 0.16 2.77 10.90
C ILE A 131 -1.25 3.18 11.29
N GLN A 132 -1.55 3.06 12.56
CA GLN A 132 -2.78 3.58 13.17
C GLN A 132 -2.58 5.07 13.49
N TYR A 133 -3.56 5.90 13.17
CA TYR A 133 -3.49 7.33 13.48
C TYR A 133 -4.87 7.94 13.72
N ARG A 134 -4.89 9.07 14.46
CA ARG A 134 -6.13 9.65 14.97
C ARG A 134 -7.04 8.59 15.60
N SER A 135 -6.43 7.65 16.30
CA SER A 135 -7.11 6.46 16.79
C SER A 135 -7.42 6.55 18.28
N LEU A 136 -8.37 5.73 18.70
CA LEU A 136 -8.81 5.60 20.07
C LEU A 136 -8.33 4.28 20.65
N ASN A 137 -7.85 4.28 21.88
CA ASN A 137 -7.55 3.06 22.61
C ASN A 137 -8.84 2.59 23.31
N VAL A 138 -9.46 1.56 22.77
CA VAL A 138 -10.75 1.05 23.22
C VAL A 138 -10.68 -0.46 23.50
N PRO A 139 -11.49 -1.00 24.41
CA PRO A 139 -11.55 -2.45 24.59
C PRO A 139 -11.97 -3.17 23.30
N PRO A 140 -11.46 -4.38 23.05
CA PRO A 140 -11.87 -5.17 21.89
C PRO A 140 -13.36 -5.49 21.98
N ARG A 141 -14.05 -5.36 20.87
CA ARG A 141 -15.47 -5.71 20.80
C ARG A 141 -15.63 -7.21 20.65
N PRO A 142 -16.55 -7.84 21.39
CA PRO A 142 -16.89 -9.24 21.16
C PRO A 142 -17.33 -9.45 19.71
N ARG A 143 -16.78 -10.46 19.07
CA ARG A 143 -17.18 -10.82 17.71
C ARG A 143 -18.53 -11.52 17.73
N VAL A 144 -19.54 -10.87 17.21
CA VAL A 144 -20.87 -11.48 17.04
C VAL A 144 -20.88 -12.26 15.72
N ILE A 145 -21.00 -13.59 15.81
CA ILE A 145 -21.13 -14.46 14.62
C ILE A 145 -22.56 -14.95 14.56
N PRO A 146 -23.25 -14.76 13.43
CA PRO A 146 -24.59 -15.28 13.24
C PRO A 146 -24.65 -16.81 13.46
N PRO A 147 -25.67 -17.32 14.13
CA PRO A 147 -25.78 -18.76 14.46
C PRO A 147 -25.67 -19.68 13.23
N GLU A 148 -26.23 -19.28 12.10
CA GLU A 148 -26.16 -20.00 10.83
C GLU A 148 -24.75 -20.11 10.30
N ARG A 149 -23.91 -19.05 10.45
CA ARG A 149 -22.51 -19.08 10.08
C ARG A 149 -21.69 -19.94 11.04
N LEU A 150 -21.99 -19.84 12.34
CA LEU A 150 -21.32 -20.64 13.36
C LEU A 150 -21.58 -22.15 13.15
N ALA A 151 -22.80 -22.52 12.72
CA ALA A 151 -23.17 -23.88 12.40
C ALA A 151 -22.42 -24.46 11.18
N GLN A 152 -22.02 -23.59 10.22
CA GLN A 152 -21.29 -23.97 9.02
C GLN A 152 -19.77 -24.05 9.23
N MET A 153 -19.25 -23.55 10.36
CA MET A 153 -17.84 -23.57 10.66
C MET A 153 -17.35 -24.96 11.05
N THR A 154 -16.18 -25.34 10.55
CA THR A 154 -15.46 -26.54 11.01
C THR A 154 -14.97 -26.35 12.46
N ASP A 155 -14.65 -27.47 13.13
CA ASP A 155 -14.10 -27.39 14.49
C ASP A 155 -12.77 -26.68 14.54
N GLU A 156 -11.91 -26.82 13.51
CA GLU A 156 -10.69 -26.03 13.35
C GLU A 156 -10.96 -24.53 13.27
N GLN A 157 -11.96 -24.12 12.47
CA GLN A 157 -12.32 -22.71 12.35
C GLN A 157 -12.83 -22.15 13.68
N LYS A 158 -13.66 -22.91 14.41
CA LYS A 158 -14.12 -22.54 15.76
C LYS A 158 -12.97 -22.45 16.77
N GLN A 159 -11.99 -23.35 16.68
CA GLN A 159 -10.82 -23.31 17.54
C GLN A 159 -9.94 -22.10 17.27
N ARG A 160 -9.65 -21.80 15.99
CA ARG A 160 -8.91 -20.58 15.59
C ARG A 160 -9.63 -19.31 16.06
N MET A 161 -10.94 -19.28 15.95
CA MET A 161 -11.75 -18.16 16.44
C MET A 161 -11.58 -17.95 17.94
N LYS A 162 -11.71 -19.03 18.75
CA LYS A 162 -11.50 -18.94 20.21
C LYS A 162 -10.09 -18.50 20.58
N GLN A 163 -9.08 -18.98 19.85
CA GLN A 163 -7.70 -18.55 20.04
C GLN A 163 -7.54 -17.04 19.74
N GLY A 164 -8.12 -16.57 18.64
CA GLY A 164 -8.12 -15.16 18.30
C GLY A 164 -8.81 -14.28 19.34
N GLU A 165 -9.96 -14.73 19.87
CA GLU A 165 -10.65 -14.03 20.97
C GLU A 165 -9.82 -13.99 22.25
N ALA A 166 -9.17 -15.08 22.59
CA ALA A 166 -8.28 -15.14 23.76
C ALA A 166 -7.09 -14.19 23.62
N LEU A 167 -6.48 -14.11 22.43
CA LEU A 167 -5.40 -13.16 22.13
C LEU A 167 -5.89 -11.72 22.17
N ALA A 168 -7.06 -11.42 21.61
CA ALA A 168 -7.68 -10.10 21.68
C ALA A 168 -7.94 -9.66 23.12
N GLN A 169 -8.35 -10.57 24.00
CA GLN A 169 -8.50 -10.29 25.42
C GLN A 169 -7.14 -10.13 26.12
N LYS A 170 -6.16 -10.97 25.82
CA LYS A 170 -4.79 -10.86 26.36
C LYS A 170 -4.19 -9.50 26.06
N TYR A 171 -4.39 -8.99 24.86
CA TYR A 171 -3.82 -7.72 24.38
C TYR A 171 -4.82 -6.55 24.38
N ALA A 172 -5.94 -6.68 25.11
CA ALA A 172 -7.02 -5.68 25.16
C ALA A 172 -6.54 -4.27 25.50
N LYS A 173 -5.49 -4.15 26.34
CA LYS A 173 -4.87 -2.87 26.71
C LYS A 173 -4.36 -2.08 25.48
N TRP A 174 -3.97 -2.76 24.43
CA TRP A 174 -3.38 -2.15 23.21
C TRP A 174 -4.31 -2.24 22.00
N ASN A 175 -5.59 -2.50 22.23
CA ASN A 175 -6.56 -2.50 21.12
C ASN A 175 -6.85 -1.08 20.67
N ILE A 176 -6.86 -0.88 19.34
CA ILE A 176 -7.02 0.42 18.69
C ILE A 176 -8.25 0.41 17.80
N GLN A 177 -8.92 1.55 17.71
CA GLN A 177 -9.99 1.82 16.76
C GLN A 177 -9.73 3.17 16.08
N GLY A 178 -9.73 3.23 14.78
CA GLY A 178 -9.54 4.46 13.99
C GLY A 178 -8.94 4.22 12.62
N TYR A 179 -8.35 5.25 12.03
CA TYR A 179 -7.75 5.15 10.69
C TYR A 179 -6.46 4.35 10.71
N GLN A 180 -6.28 3.56 9.66
CA GLN A 180 -5.10 2.75 9.43
C GLN A 180 -4.57 2.96 8.01
N ALA A 181 -3.29 3.27 7.93
CA ALA A 181 -2.51 3.22 6.71
C ALA A 181 -1.97 1.79 6.58
N ASP A 182 -2.66 0.98 5.78
CA ASP A 182 -2.41 -0.46 5.66
C ASP A 182 -1.09 -0.79 4.98
N PHE A 183 -0.48 -1.89 5.45
CA PHE A 183 0.74 -2.46 4.88
C PHE A 183 0.75 -3.98 5.06
N ASP A 184 0.60 -4.75 3.96
CA ASP A 184 0.59 -6.21 3.96
C ASP A 184 1.66 -6.80 3.03
N TYR A 185 2.17 -7.97 3.36
CA TYR A 185 3.27 -8.62 2.64
C TYR A 185 2.95 -8.89 1.16
N ASN A 186 1.71 -9.25 0.85
CA ASN A 186 1.29 -9.54 -0.52
C ASN A 186 0.94 -8.29 -1.32
N ASN A 187 0.98 -7.12 -0.67
CA ASN A 187 0.59 -5.84 -1.25
C ASN A 187 -0.83 -5.83 -1.85
N THR A 188 -1.74 -6.59 -1.24
CA THR A 188 -3.16 -6.58 -1.57
C THR A 188 -3.82 -5.33 -1.04
N TYR A 189 -3.52 -5.01 0.20
CA TYR A 189 -4.11 -3.91 0.96
C TYR A 189 -3.16 -2.72 1.16
N THR A 190 -1.87 -2.91 0.93
CA THR A 190 -0.85 -1.85 1.13
C THR A 190 -1.22 -0.55 0.42
N GLY A 191 -1.22 0.54 1.19
CA GLY A 191 -1.53 1.89 0.70
C GLY A 191 -3.00 2.26 0.69
N GLN A 192 -3.92 1.34 1.02
CA GLN A 192 -5.32 1.69 1.25
C GLN A 192 -5.51 2.42 2.57
N LEU A 193 -6.65 3.08 2.72
CA LEU A 193 -7.13 3.61 3.99
C LEU A 193 -8.22 2.69 4.54
N TYR A 194 -7.89 2.05 5.66
CA TYR A 194 -8.81 1.18 6.40
C TYR A 194 -9.24 1.88 7.70
N GLU A 195 -10.42 1.57 8.20
CA GLU A 195 -10.87 2.03 9.51
C GLU A 195 -11.06 0.85 10.44
N GLN A 196 -10.07 0.66 11.30
CA GLN A 196 -10.01 -0.41 12.28
C GLN A 196 -11.15 -0.30 13.30
N GLY A 197 -11.81 -1.43 13.58
CA GLY A 197 -12.81 -1.52 14.65
C GLY A 197 -14.14 -0.82 14.36
N THR A 198 -14.37 -0.33 13.15
CA THR A 198 -15.64 0.27 12.72
C THR A 198 -16.30 -0.56 11.62
N PRO A 199 -17.60 -0.38 11.35
CA PRO A 199 -18.25 -1.06 10.25
C PRO A 199 -17.87 -0.53 8.86
N ARG A 200 -17.14 0.59 8.75
CA ARG A 200 -16.73 1.14 7.45
C ARG A 200 -15.66 0.29 6.75
N GLY A 201 -14.72 -0.28 7.51
CA GLY A 201 -13.67 -1.12 6.96
C GLY A 201 -12.76 -0.37 5.97
N ILE A 202 -12.62 -0.85 4.74
CA ILE A 202 -11.86 -0.16 3.70
C ILE A 202 -12.66 1.05 3.22
N VAL A 203 -12.14 2.25 3.48
CA VAL A 203 -12.79 3.51 3.14
C VAL A 203 -12.30 4.04 1.80
N ALA A 204 -11.00 3.92 1.52
CA ALA A 204 -10.42 4.24 0.22
C ALA A 204 -9.40 3.18 -0.17
N TRP A 205 -9.57 2.56 -1.33
CA TRP A 205 -8.60 1.63 -1.89
C TRP A 205 -7.37 2.35 -2.44
N ARG A 206 -6.26 1.64 -2.57
CA ARG A 206 -5.10 2.14 -3.31
C ARG A 206 -5.53 2.60 -4.71
N GLY A 207 -5.13 3.80 -5.09
CA GLY A 207 -5.50 4.44 -6.35
C GLY A 207 -6.76 5.29 -6.29
N GLN A 208 -7.38 5.47 -5.13
CA GLN A 208 -8.63 6.21 -5.01
C GLN A 208 -8.47 7.50 -4.18
N MET A 209 -9.19 8.53 -4.63
CA MET A 209 -9.57 9.69 -3.82
C MET A 209 -11.06 9.60 -3.52
N VAL A 210 -11.42 9.48 -2.25
CA VAL A 210 -12.77 9.21 -1.77
C VAL A 210 -13.25 10.31 -0.83
N GLU A 211 -14.54 10.63 -0.90
CA GLU A 211 -15.24 11.44 0.10
C GLU A 211 -16.29 10.60 0.81
N THR A 212 -16.40 10.78 2.12
CA THR A 212 -17.45 10.17 2.94
C THR A 212 -18.31 11.24 3.58
N GLU A 213 -19.60 10.96 3.68
CA GLU A 213 -20.60 11.86 4.25
C GLU A 213 -21.64 11.03 5.03
N ALA A 214 -22.18 11.59 6.11
CA ALA A 214 -23.16 10.88 6.95
C ALA A 214 -24.33 10.28 6.17
N GLY A 215 -24.54 8.98 6.36
CA GLY A 215 -25.67 8.26 5.79
C GLY A 215 -25.65 8.11 4.26
N LYS A 216 -24.52 8.46 3.62
CA LYS A 216 -24.34 8.29 2.18
C LYS A 216 -23.33 7.21 1.85
N PRO A 217 -23.43 6.55 0.69
CA PRO A 217 -22.36 5.70 0.17
C PRO A 217 -21.07 6.51 -0.04
N HIS A 218 -19.92 5.86 0.13
CA HIS A 218 -18.63 6.47 -0.18
C HIS A 218 -18.61 6.90 -1.64
N ARG A 219 -18.12 8.13 -1.89
CA ARG A 219 -18.09 8.72 -3.22
C ARG A 219 -16.66 8.76 -3.76
N LEU A 220 -16.41 8.08 -4.86
CA LEU A 220 -15.16 8.20 -5.59
C LEU A 220 -15.10 9.59 -6.25
N LEU A 221 -14.12 10.42 -5.88
CA LEU A 221 -13.91 11.74 -6.45
C LEU A 221 -12.94 11.69 -7.65
N ALA A 222 -11.87 10.90 -7.52
CA ALA A 222 -10.86 10.76 -8.56
C ALA A 222 -10.11 9.42 -8.43
N THR A 223 -9.48 9.01 -9.52
CA THR A 223 -8.47 7.95 -9.54
C THR A 223 -7.07 8.57 -9.57
N LEU A 224 -6.17 8.05 -8.72
CA LEU A 224 -4.77 8.50 -8.61
C LEU A 224 -3.82 7.67 -9.50
N GLY A 225 -4.33 6.60 -10.06
CA GLY A 225 -3.64 5.60 -10.85
C GLY A 225 -4.32 4.24 -10.70
N SER A 226 -3.95 3.26 -11.52
CA SER A 226 -4.42 1.91 -11.26
C SER A 226 -3.78 1.33 -10.00
N SER A 227 -4.49 0.45 -9.32
CA SER A 227 -3.95 -0.22 -8.11
C SER A 227 -2.67 -0.99 -8.41
N ASP A 228 -2.56 -1.59 -9.60
CA ASP A 228 -1.39 -2.37 -10.02
C ASP A 228 -0.20 -1.48 -10.37
N ASP A 229 -0.41 -0.35 -11.06
CA ASP A 229 0.65 0.61 -11.34
C ASP A 229 1.25 1.18 -10.04
N LEU A 230 0.40 1.53 -9.09
CA LEU A 230 0.83 2.03 -7.79
C LEU A 230 1.52 0.93 -6.94
N LYS A 231 1.07 -0.32 -7.07
CA LYS A 231 1.72 -1.47 -6.42
C LYS A 231 3.18 -1.63 -6.85
N ALA A 232 3.53 -1.27 -8.09
CA ALA A 232 4.89 -1.38 -8.61
C ALA A 232 5.92 -0.52 -7.87
N PHE A 233 5.48 0.51 -7.14
CA PHE A 233 6.36 1.36 -6.33
C PHE A 233 6.63 0.80 -4.93
N ILE A 234 5.91 -0.24 -4.50
CA ILE A 234 6.10 -0.89 -3.21
C ILE A 234 7.18 -1.97 -3.36
N LYS A 235 8.14 -1.99 -2.42
CA LYS A 235 9.30 -2.90 -2.42
C LYS A 235 9.04 -4.06 -1.46
N PRO A 236 8.63 -5.25 -1.94
CA PRO A 236 8.32 -6.38 -1.06
C PRO A 236 9.55 -6.84 -0.29
N GLY A 237 9.41 -7.03 1.03
CA GLY A 237 10.50 -7.50 1.91
C GLY A 237 11.62 -6.49 2.15
N GLU A 238 11.51 -5.27 1.60
CA GLU A 238 12.48 -4.20 1.77
C GLU A 238 11.90 -3.05 2.60
N TRP A 239 12.75 -2.07 2.94
CA TRP A 239 12.30 -0.85 3.57
C TRP A 239 11.53 0.03 2.59
N ASN A 240 10.33 0.42 2.98
CA ASN A 240 9.47 1.34 2.26
C ASN A 240 9.26 2.61 3.09
N GLN A 241 9.36 3.75 2.45
CA GLN A 241 9.09 5.05 3.05
C GLN A 241 7.57 5.29 3.03
N TYR A 242 6.95 5.33 4.19
CA TYR A 242 5.53 5.62 4.33
C TYR A 242 5.35 7.02 4.93
N GLU A 243 4.56 7.86 4.28
CA GLU A 243 4.15 9.16 4.82
C GLU A 243 2.63 9.21 4.96
N VAL A 244 2.17 9.65 6.13
CA VAL A 244 0.76 9.92 6.41
C VAL A 244 0.61 11.42 6.62
N ILE A 245 -0.30 12.05 5.88
CA ILE A 245 -0.71 13.45 6.09
C ILE A 245 -2.14 13.43 6.60
N ALA A 246 -2.37 14.08 7.74
CA ALA A 246 -3.69 14.30 8.31
C ALA A 246 -3.87 15.80 8.56
N ASP A 247 -4.68 16.45 7.73
CA ASP A 247 -4.92 17.89 7.79
C ASP A 247 -6.41 18.18 7.62
N GLY A 248 -7.02 18.73 8.66
CA GLY A 248 -8.48 18.86 8.74
C GLY A 248 -9.17 17.53 8.47
N ASN A 249 -10.03 17.49 7.50
CA ASN A 249 -10.77 16.29 7.07
C ASN A 249 -10.02 15.48 5.99
N THR A 250 -8.85 15.93 5.54
CA THR A 250 -8.10 15.31 4.45
C THR A 250 -7.00 14.41 5.00
N LEU A 251 -7.03 13.15 4.58
CA LEU A 251 -6.06 12.13 4.95
C LEU A 251 -5.40 11.62 3.67
N VAL A 252 -4.05 11.58 3.65
CA VAL A 252 -3.28 11.17 2.48
C VAL A 252 -2.26 10.11 2.87
N HIS A 253 -2.20 9.03 2.12
CA HIS A 253 -1.19 7.98 2.25
C HIS A 253 -0.23 8.05 1.06
N ILE A 254 1.07 8.10 1.36
CA ILE A 254 2.13 8.18 0.36
C ILE A 254 3.14 7.06 0.65
N ILE A 255 3.51 6.28 -0.36
CA ILE A 255 4.57 5.26 -0.24
C ILE A 255 5.61 5.52 -1.32
N ASN A 256 6.87 5.61 -0.90
CA ASN A 256 8.03 5.83 -1.78
C ASN A 256 7.82 7.02 -2.75
N GLY A 257 7.21 8.12 -2.25
CA GLY A 257 6.94 9.34 -3.02
C GLY A 257 5.70 9.29 -3.92
N HIS A 258 4.91 8.21 -3.87
CA HIS A 258 3.70 8.06 -4.66
C HIS A 258 2.44 8.09 -3.79
N VAL A 259 1.46 8.92 -4.15
CA VAL A 259 0.18 8.97 -3.44
C VAL A 259 -0.59 7.68 -3.70
N MET A 260 -0.91 6.97 -2.62
CA MET A 260 -1.62 5.69 -2.67
C MET A 260 -3.13 5.84 -2.50
N SER A 261 -3.55 6.65 -1.54
CA SER A 261 -4.98 6.92 -1.29
C SER A 261 -5.17 8.30 -0.68
N ILE A 262 -6.34 8.88 -0.91
CA ILE A 262 -6.79 10.14 -0.30
C ILE A 262 -8.22 9.93 0.21
N LEU A 263 -8.48 10.35 1.44
CA LEU A 263 -9.81 10.41 2.03
C LEU A 263 -10.14 11.84 2.45
N ILE A 264 -11.31 12.33 2.06
CA ILE A 264 -11.95 13.51 2.64
C ILE A 264 -13.11 12.99 3.51
N ASP A 265 -12.90 12.96 4.83
CA ASP A 265 -13.88 12.40 5.77
C ASP A 265 -14.72 13.49 6.41
N THR A 266 -15.95 13.63 5.95
CA THR A 266 -16.93 14.57 6.50
C THR A 266 -18.06 13.89 7.25
N ASP A 267 -17.97 12.56 7.51
CA ASP A 267 -18.97 11.83 8.29
C ASP A 267 -18.77 12.10 9.79
N PRO A 268 -19.63 12.91 10.44
CA PRO A 268 -19.46 13.30 11.83
C PRO A 268 -19.57 12.13 12.83
N LYS A 269 -20.05 10.97 12.37
CA LYS A 269 -20.14 9.77 13.21
C LYS A 269 -18.81 9.05 13.33
N TYR A 270 -17.98 9.11 12.30
CA TYR A 270 -16.76 8.31 12.23
C TYR A 270 -15.50 9.16 12.11
N ALA A 271 -15.59 10.36 11.51
CA ALA A 271 -14.44 11.24 11.33
C ALA A 271 -13.78 11.58 12.66
N GLN A 272 -12.47 11.30 12.74
CA GLN A 272 -11.65 11.61 13.90
C GLN A 272 -10.73 12.78 13.57
N SER A 273 -10.80 13.85 14.37
CA SER A 273 -9.98 15.05 14.15
C SER A 273 -8.61 14.99 14.86
N LYS A 274 -8.44 14.09 15.84
CA LYS A 274 -7.22 13.87 16.61
C LYS A 274 -7.23 12.47 17.20
N GLY A 275 -6.10 11.99 17.68
CA GLY A 275 -6.01 10.72 18.39
C GLY A 275 -4.60 10.16 18.41
N LEU A 276 -4.48 8.94 18.90
CA LEU A 276 -3.23 8.23 19.08
C LEU A 276 -2.59 7.85 17.72
N ILE A 277 -1.26 7.68 17.76
CA ILE A 277 -0.47 7.01 16.73
C ILE A 277 -0.04 5.66 17.30
N ALA A 278 -0.13 4.61 16.49
CA ALA A 278 0.34 3.29 16.85
C ALA A 278 0.82 2.50 15.63
N PHE A 279 1.61 1.45 15.85
CA PHE A 279 1.95 0.47 14.84
C PHE A 279 1.27 -0.85 15.18
N GLU A 280 0.71 -1.48 14.18
CA GLU A 280 0.00 -2.74 14.30
C GLU A 280 0.82 -3.90 13.77
N ILE A 281 0.69 -5.05 14.42
CA ILE A 281 1.00 -6.36 13.88
C ILE A 281 -0.26 -7.21 13.92
N GLU A 282 -0.55 -7.88 12.81
CA GLU A 282 -1.62 -8.86 12.71
C GLU A 282 -1.08 -10.15 12.11
N GLY A 283 -1.22 -11.24 12.84
CA GLY A 283 -0.82 -12.54 12.31
C GLY A 283 -0.87 -13.67 13.33
N GLY A 284 -0.74 -14.88 12.80
CA GLY A 284 -0.75 -16.13 13.57
C GLY A 284 0.35 -17.09 13.17
N GLY A 285 1.25 -16.69 12.29
CA GLY A 285 2.38 -17.47 11.80
C GLY A 285 3.72 -16.78 12.06
N ASP A 286 4.75 -17.27 11.41
CA ASP A 286 6.10 -16.71 11.52
C ASP A 286 6.21 -15.47 10.64
N LEU A 287 6.16 -14.30 11.26
CA LEU A 287 6.22 -13.01 10.59
C LEU A 287 6.85 -11.95 11.47
N LYS A 288 7.35 -10.90 10.83
CA LYS A 288 8.00 -9.77 11.47
C LYS A 288 7.62 -8.48 10.75
N ILE A 289 7.31 -7.45 11.52
CA ILE A 289 7.07 -6.10 11.03
C ILE A 289 8.04 -5.15 11.73
N SER A 290 8.69 -4.28 10.97
CA SER A 290 9.72 -3.38 11.47
C SER A 290 9.44 -1.94 11.08
N HIS A 291 9.65 -1.01 12.02
CA HIS A 291 9.43 0.43 11.84
C HIS A 291 10.65 1.20 12.33
N ARG A 292 11.18 2.09 11.53
CA ARG A 292 12.29 2.97 11.91
C ARG A 292 12.13 4.37 11.31
N ASN A 293 13.03 5.28 11.67
CA ASN A 293 13.03 6.65 11.16
C ASN A 293 11.65 7.31 11.31
N VAL A 294 11.13 7.28 12.55
CA VAL A 294 9.77 7.75 12.86
C VAL A 294 9.81 9.22 13.24
N TRP A 295 9.25 10.07 12.38
CA TRP A 295 9.27 11.52 12.50
C TRP A 295 7.86 12.10 12.39
N LEU A 296 7.54 13.02 13.29
CA LEU A 296 6.25 13.72 13.35
C LEU A 296 6.45 15.22 13.17
N LYS A 297 5.68 15.83 12.28
CA LYS A 297 5.58 17.27 12.12
C LYS A 297 4.14 17.70 12.39
N LYS A 298 3.90 18.47 13.45
CA LYS A 298 2.58 19.05 13.72
C LYS A 298 2.31 20.17 12.72
N LEU A 299 1.11 20.20 12.18
CA LEU A 299 0.60 21.25 11.33
C LEU A 299 -0.26 22.23 12.16
N PRO A 300 -0.45 23.46 11.69
CA PRO A 300 -1.31 24.46 12.35
C PRO A 300 -2.73 23.97 12.60
#